data_da49f19feaadda0bc84089c4a0e8b773
#
_entry.id   da49f19feaadda0bc84089c4a0e8b773
#
_cell.length_a   1.000
_cell.length_b   1.000
_cell.length_c   1.000
_cell.angle_alpha   90.00
_cell.angle_beta   90.00
_cell.angle_gamma   90.00
#
_symmetry.space_group_name_H-M   'P 1'
#
loop_
_entity.id
_entity.type
_entity.pdbx_description
1 polymer ?
#
loop_
_entity_poly.entity_id
_entity_poly.type
_entity_poly.pdbx_seq_one_letter_code
_entity_poly.pdbx_strand_id
1 'polypeptide(L)'
;FNQKIKKVIVAVPERAIGSSFKKTKLSEYGYFADWDYNEDNNLCTPGGDEKKVRAFKNFMENKSETILICTHATLRFAFNQLDVSVFNETLVAIDEFHHVSSAIENRLGEVLNALMQKTNAHIVAMTGSYFRGDSLPVLLPKDEIKFTKVTYNYYEQLNGYTFLKSLGIGYHFYQGRY
;
A
#
# COMPACT_ATOMS: atom_id res chain seq x y z
N PHE A 1 -7.59 10.82 13.73
CA PHE A 1 -8.60 11.65 14.43
C PHE A 1 -9.04 12.84 13.57
N ASN A 2 -8.12 13.63 13.08
CA ASN A 2 -8.48 14.87 12.34
C ASN A 2 -9.10 14.63 10.95
N GLN A 3 -8.88 13.47 10.35
CA GLN A 3 -9.30 13.14 8.99
C GLN A 3 -10.57 12.27 8.94
N LYS A 4 -11.20 11.99 10.08
CA LYS A 4 -12.40 11.14 10.19
C LYS A 4 -12.24 9.73 9.60
N ILE A 5 -11.01 9.22 9.54
CA ILE A 5 -10.73 7.88 9.01
C ILE A 5 -11.31 6.83 9.96
N LYS A 6 -12.10 5.93 9.43
CA LYS A 6 -12.74 4.83 10.17
C LYS A 6 -12.05 3.49 9.95
N LYS A 7 -11.45 3.31 8.78
CA LYS A 7 -10.80 2.06 8.38
C LYS A 7 -9.44 2.33 7.74
N VAL A 8 -8.53 1.41 7.93
CA VAL A 8 -7.21 1.38 7.31
C VAL A 8 -7.06 0.07 6.54
N ILE A 9 -6.72 0.16 5.28
CA ILE A 9 -6.39 -0.97 4.42
C ILE A 9 -4.93 -0.84 4.03
N VAL A 10 -4.11 -1.84 4.37
CA VAL A 10 -2.71 -1.93 3.94
C VAL A 10 -2.63 -2.95 2.82
N ALA A 11 -2.29 -2.49 1.62
CA ALA A 11 -2.12 -3.32 0.44
C ALA A 11 -0.64 -3.49 0.11
N VAL A 12 -0.18 -4.73 0.10
CA VAL A 12 1.21 -5.10 -0.17
C VAL A 12 1.33 -5.92 -1.45
N PRO A 13 2.50 -5.93 -2.13
CA PRO A 13 2.65 -6.67 -3.38
C PRO A 13 2.56 -8.19 -3.17
N GLU A 14 3.13 -8.70 -2.07
CA GLU A 14 3.27 -10.13 -1.83
C GLU A 14 2.79 -10.57 -0.45
N ARG A 15 2.34 -11.83 -0.37
CA ARG A 15 1.87 -12.43 0.89
C ARG A 15 2.94 -12.47 1.97
N ALA A 16 4.19 -12.73 1.60
CA ALA A 16 5.31 -12.81 2.54
C ALA A 16 5.49 -11.49 3.31
N ILE A 17 5.34 -10.35 2.62
CA ILE A 17 5.41 -9.03 3.24
C ILE A 17 4.24 -8.84 4.21
N GLY A 18 3.00 -9.10 3.76
CA GLY A 18 1.82 -8.92 4.61
C GLY A 18 1.79 -9.84 5.82
N SER A 19 2.27 -11.08 5.68
CA SER A 19 2.34 -12.02 6.81
C SER A 19 3.42 -11.67 7.84
N SER A 20 4.36 -10.77 7.50
CA SER A 20 5.40 -10.31 8.43
C SER A 20 4.92 -9.23 9.41
N PHE A 21 3.78 -8.59 9.16
CA PHE A 21 3.21 -7.63 10.07
C PHE A 21 2.86 -8.28 11.40
N LYS A 22 3.26 -7.62 12.49
CA LYS A 22 3.01 -8.07 13.86
C LYS A 22 2.40 -6.93 14.65
N LYS A 23 1.57 -7.28 15.63
CA LYS A 23 1.13 -6.32 16.65
C LYS A 23 2.35 -5.69 17.32
N THR A 24 2.36 -4.39 17.43
CA THR A 24 3.51 -3.66 17.96
C THR A 24 3.02 -2.54 18.88
N LYS A 25 3.59 -2.49 20.06
CA LYS A 25 3.31 -1.43 21.04
C LYS A 25 4.08 -0.16 20.69
N LEU A 26 3.59 0.56 19.72
CA LEU A 26 4.21 1.80 19.24
C LEU A 26 4.18 2.91 20.30
N SER A 27 3.23 2.87 21.22
CA SER A 27 3.15 3.81 22.35
C SER A 27 4.39 3.78 23.25
N GLU A 28 5.06 2.62 23.36
CA GLU A 28 6.34 2.50 24.08
C GLU A 28 7.49 3.28 23.41
N TYR A 29 7.33 3.64 22.15
CA TYR A 29 8.29 4.42 21.36
C TYR A 29 7.84 5.87 21.10
N GLY A 30 6.84 6.36 21.86
CA GLY A 30 6.37 7.74 21.78
C GLY A 30 5.30 8.02 20.71
N TYR A 31 4.72 7.00 20.11
CA TYR A 31 3.59 7.16 19.19
C TYR A 31 2.26 7.24 19.94
N PHE A 32 1.24 7.85 19.33
CA PHE A 32 -0.07 8.06 19.94
C PHE A 32 -0.92 6.80 20.09
N ALA A 33 -0.63 5.76 19.33
CA ALA A 33 -1.41 4.52 19.33
C ALA A 33 -0.53 3.33 18.95
N ASP A 34 -0.95 2.16 19.40
CA ASP A 34 -0.32 0.90 19.05
C ASP A 34 -0.78 0.39 17.69
N TRP A 35 0.06 -0.41 17.03
CA TRP A 35 -0.31 -1.18 15.87
C TRP A 35 -0.95 -2.48 16.35
N ASP A 36 -2.27 -2.43 16.53
CA ASP A 36 -3.08 -3.58 16.95
C ASP A 36 -4.23 -3.81 15.97
N TYR A 37 -4.36 -5.02 15.49
CA TYR A 37 -5.37 -5.43 14.54
C TYR A 37 -5.82 -6.86 14.82
N ASN A 38 -7.03 -7.22 14.38
CA ASN A 38 -7.51 -8.60 14.44
C ASN A 38 -6.75 -9.45 13.41
N GLU A 39 -6.10 -10.52 13.86
CA GLU A 39 -5.28 -11.39 13.00
C GLU A 39 -6.08 -12.01 11.84
N ASP A 40 -7.39 -12.22 12.01
CA ASP A 40 -8.29 -12.68 10.94
C ASP A 40 -8.43 -11.66 9.80
N ASN A 41 -8.10 -10.40 10.05
CA ASN A 41 -8.04 -9.33 9.06
C ASN A 41 -6.70 -9.25 8.30
N ASN A 42 -5.76 -10.15 8.58
CA ASN A 42 -4.58 -10.31 7.74
C ASN A 42 -4.85 -11.37 6.64
N LEU A 43 -5.26 -10.89 5.48
CA LEU A 43 -5.61 -11.74 4.34
C LEU A 43 -4.39 -12.21 3.52
N CYS A 44 -3.19 -11.95 4.00
CA CYS A 44 -1.94 -12.44 3.39
C CYS A 44 -1.60 -13.88 3.79
N THR A 45 -2.44 -14.52 4.59
CA THR A 45 -2.35 -15.94 4.95
C THR A 45 -2.68 -16.88 3.76
N PRO A 46 -2.27 -18.15 3.80
CA PRO A 46 -2.67 -19.13 2.81
C PRO A 46 -4.21 -19.27 2.71
N GLY A 47 -4.72 -19.44 1.50
CA GLY A 47 -6.17 -19.60 1.26
C GLY A 47 -6.58 -19.18 -0.14
N GLY A 48 -7.78 -19.60 -0.57
CA GLY A 48 -8.34 -19.26 -1.88
C GLY A 48 -8.80 -17.80 -1.97
N ASP A 49 -8.79 -17.26 -3.17
CA ASP A 49 -9.10 -15.85 -3.42
C ASP A 49 -10.55 -15.48 -3.07
N GLU A 50 -11.51 -16.36 -3.34
CA GLU A 50 -12.93 -16.15 -2.98
C GLU A 50 -13.14 -15.98 -1.47
N LYS A 51 -12.44 -16.79 -0.65
CA LYS A 51 -12.48 -16.67 0.81
C LYS A 51 -11.95 -15.30 1.26
N LYS A 52 -10.86 -14.83 0.63
CA LYS A 52 -10.25 -13.55 0.96
C LYS A 52 -11.12 -12.36 0.55
N VAL A 53 -11.74 -12.41 -0.61
CA VAL A 53 -12.69 -11.39 -1.06
C VAL A 53 -13.90 -11.32 -0.13
N ARG A 54 -14.42 -12.46 0.30
CA ARG A 54 -15.52 -12.50 1.29
C ARG A 54 -15.09 -11.92 2.63
N ALA A 55 -13.91 -12.28 3.12
CA ALA A 55 -13.37 -11.71 4.36
C ALA A 55 -13.16 -10.19 4.26
N PHE A 56 -12.69 -9.70 3.11
CA PHE A 56 -12.57 -8.27 2.84
C PHE A 56 -13.95 -7.57 2.91
N LYS A 57 -14.99 -8.13 2.30
CA LYS A 57 -16.35 -7.59 2.38
C LYS A 57 -16.85 -7.52 3.83
N ASN A 58 -16.70 -8.61 4.57
CA ASN A 58 -17.10 -8.66 5.98
C ASN A 58 -16.38 -7.60 6.80
N PHE A 59 -15.08 -7.38 6.55
CA PHE A 59 -14.33 -6.30 7.18
C PHE A 59 -14.92 -4.93 6.86
N MET A 60 -15.26 -4.66 5.60
CA MET A 60 -15.84 -3.35 5.22
C MET A 60 -17.18 -3.10 5.89
N GLU A 61 -17.98 -4.12 6.12
CA GLU A 61 -19.29 -4.04 6.76
C GLU A 61 -19.20 -3.96 8.29
N ASN A 62 -18.17 -4.57 8.89
CA ASN A 62 -18.00 -4.62 10.34
C ASN A 62 -17.45 -3.29 10.90
N LYS A 63 -18.27 -2.57 11.64
CA LYS A 63 -17.92 -1.23 12.19
C LYS A 63 -16.87 -1.29 13.31
N SER A 64 -16.68 -2.43 13.97
CA SER A 64 -15.72 -2.56 15.07
C SER A 64 -14.29 -2.82 14.59
N GLU A 65 -14.14 -3.33 13.36
CA GLU A 65 -12.84 -3.65 12.77
C GLU A 65 -12.27 -2.42 12.07
N THR A 66 -11.01 -2.10 12.35
CA THR A 66 -10.39 -0.85 11.89
C THR A 66 -9.23 -1.05 10.92
N ILE A 67 -8.52 -2.18 10.98
CA ILE A 67 -7.32 -2.43 10.17
C ILE A 67 -7.45 -3.75 9.42
N LEU A 68 -7.15 -3.72 8.12
CA LEU A 68 -7.07 -4.89 7.26
C LEU A 68 -5.74 -4.86 6.48
N ILE A 69 -5.11 -6.02 6.37
CA ILE A 69 -3.90 -6.23 5.58
C ILE A 69 -4.22 -7.20 4.45
N CYS A 70 -3.88 -6.83 3.22
CA CYS A 70 -4.14 -7.67 2.06
C CYS A 70 -3.07 -7.49 0.96
N THR A 71 -3.11 -8.35 -0.05
CA THR A 71 -2.29 -8.16 -1.25
C THR A 71 -2.96 -7.20 -2.23
N HIS A 72 -2.18 -6.60 -3.14
CA HIS A 72 -2.69 -5.81 -4.26
C HIS A 72 -3.76 -6.59 -5.06
N ALA A 73 -3.55 -7.89 -5.26
CA ALA A 73 -4.51 -8.74 -5.96
C ALA A 73 -5.83 -8.84 -5.19
N THR A 74 -5.77 -9.07 -3.88
CA THR A 74 -6.98 -9.16 -3.04
C THR A 74 -7.75 -7.85 -3.03
N LEU A 75 -7.07 -6.70 -2.87
CA LEU A 75 -7.70 -5.38 -2.95
C LEU A 75 -8.45 -5.19 -4.28
N ARG A 76 -7.78 -5.50 -5.39
CA ARG A 76 -8.36 -5.38 -6.73
C ARG A 76 -9.60 -6.27 -6.93
N PHE A 77 -9.52 -7.55 -6.52
CA PHE A 77 -10.64 -8.46 -6.66
C PHE A 77 -11.82 -8.07 -5.76
N ALA A 78 -11.56 -7.62 -4.55
CA ALA A 78 -12.60 -7.13 -3.64
C ALA A 78 -13.25 -5.85 -4.18
N PHE A 79 -12.45 -4.91 -4.68
CA PHE A 79 -12.92 -3.65 -5.26
C PHE A 79 -13.92 -3.88 -6.40
N ASN A 80 -13.66 -4.83 -7.28
CA ASN A 80 -14.55 -5.14 -8.40
C ASN A 80 -15.91 -5.73 -7.98
N GLN A 81 -16.05 -6.11 -6.71
CA GLN A 81 -17.26 -6.73 -6.18
C GLN A 81 -17.96 -5.87 -5.12
N LEU A 82 -17.44 -4.70 -4.83
CA LEU A 82 -17.96 -3.77 -3.84
C LEU A 82 -18.40 -2.47 -4.51
N ASP A 83 -19.40 -1.80 -3.93
CA ASP A 83 -19.69 -0.43 -4.30
C ASP A 83 -18.53 0.47 -3.85
N VAL A 84 -18.11 1.38 -4.73
CA VAL A 84 -16.97 2.26 -4.45
C VAL A 84 -17.19 3.15 -3.22
N SER A 85 -18.43 3.48 -2.91
CA SER A 85 -18.78 4.34 -1.76
C SER A 85 -18.41 3.73 -0.41
N VAL A 86 -18.26 2.40 -0.32
CA VAL A 86 -17.84 1.73 0.94
C VAL A 86 -16.42 2.13 1.37
N PHE A 87 -15.62 2.65 0.44
CA PHE A 87 -14.28 3.15 0.74
C PHE A 87 -14.25 4.60 1.25
N ASN A 88 -15.41 5.25 1.41
CA ASN A 88 -15.44 6.55 2.06
C ASN A 88 -14.90 6.46 3.50
N GLU A 89 -14.20 7.51 3.94
CA GLU A 89 -13.59 7.60 5.27
C GLU A 89 -12.57 6.47 5.55
N THR A 90 -11.96 5.93 4.50
CA THR A 90 -10.94 4.86 4.56
C THR A 90 -9.58 5.43 4.19
N LEU A 91 -8.53 4.98 4.89
CA LEU A 91 -7.14 5.14 4.47
C LEU A 91 -6.70 3.89 3.72
N VAL A 92 -6.25 4.04 2.49
CA VAL A 92 -5.68 2.96 1.68
C VAL A 92 -4.17 3.21 1.54
N ALA A 93 -3.37 2.44 2.27
CA ALA A 93 -1.92 2.47 2.20
C ALA A 93 -1.44 1.41 1.21
N ILE A 94 -0.71 1.81 0.19
CA ILE A 94 -0.22 0.93 -0.88
C ILE A 94 1.29 0.92 -0.84
N ASP A 95 1.84 -0.23 -0.51
CA ASP A 95 3.26 -0.49 -0.53
C ASP A 95 3.73 -0.83 -1.95
N GLU A 96 5.01 -0.56 -2.26
CA GLU A 96 5.59 -0.72 -3.59
C GLU A 96 4.72 -0.10 -4.70
N PHE A 97 4.37 1.16 -4.47
CA PHE A 97 3.44 1.90 -5.33
C PHE A 97 3.88 1.99 -6.80
N HIS A 98 5.15 1.81 -7.09
CA HIS A 98 5.66 1.77 -8.47
C HIS A 98 5.12 0.59 -9.30
N HIS A 99 4.53 -0.44 -8.66
CA HIS A 99 3.79 -1.48 -9.36
C HIS A 99 2.42 -0.99 -9.89
N VAL A 100 1.95 0.15 -9.40
CA VAL A 100 0.80 0.85 -9.98
C VAL A 100 1.26 1.54 -11.25
N SER A 101 0.52 1.45 -12.33
CA SER A 101 0.82 2.11 -13.58
C SER A 101 -0.40 2.88 -14.06
N SER A 102 -0.17 4.03 -14.66
CA SER A 102 -1.19 4.76 -15.41
C SER A 102 -1.57 4.09 -16.74
N ALA A 103 -0.91 2.99 -17.12
CA ALA A 103 -1.25 2.22 -18.32
C ALA A 103 -2.68 1.68 -18.22
N ILE A 104 -3.39 1.70 -19.34
CA ILE A 104 -4.81 1.30 -19.45
C ILE A 104 -5.07 -0.14 -18.99
N GLU A 105 -4.06 -1.00 -19.04
CA GLU A 105 -4.18 -2.41 -18.62
C GLU A 105 -3.87 -2.64 -17.13
N ASN A 106 -3.50 -1.60 -16.39
CA ASN A 106 -3.17 -1.77 -14.97
C ASN A 106 -4.42 -1.63 -14.10
N ARG A 107 -4.99 -2.76 -13.74
CA ARG A 107 -6.21 -2.85 -12.92
C ARG A 107 -6.07 -2.23 -11.52
N LEU A 108 -4.87 -2.12 -10.96
CA LEU A 108 -4.66 -1.42 -9.68
C LEU A 108 -4.72 0.09 -9.88
N GLY A 109 -4.25 0.59 -11.02
CA GLY A 109 -4.40 1.98 -11.42
C GLY A 109 -5.87 2.39 -11.57
N GLU A 110 -6.73 1.51 -12.10
CA GLU A 110 -8.18 1.73 -12.18
C GLU A 110 -8.82 1.87 -10.78
N VAL A 111 -8.43 1.00 -9.83
CA VAL A 111 -8.90 1.08 -8.44
C VAL A 111 -8.54 2.43 -7.83
N LEU A 112 -7.28 2.85 -7.97
CA LEU A 112 -6.82 4.14 -7.45
C LEU A 112 -7.55 5.32 -8.07
N ASN A 113 -7.69 5.31 -9.38
CA ASN A 113 -8.41 6.37 -10.07
C ASN A 113 -9.87 6.46 -9.60
N ALA A 114 -10.53 5.32 -9.42
CA ALA A 114 -11.90 5.30 -8.91
C ALA A 114 -11.97 5.82 -7.46
N LEU A 115 -11.05 5.43 -6.59
CA LEU A 115 -10.96 5.94 -5.22
C LEU A 115 -10.78 7.46 -5.21
N MET A 116 -9.84 7.99 -6.00
CA MET A 116 -9.55 9.42 -6.08
C MET A 116 -10.69 10.28 -6.66
N GLN A 117 -11.49 9.72 -7.56
CA GLN A 117 -12.53 10.47 -8.26
C GLN A 117 -13.92 10.32 -7.62
N LYS A 118 -14.20 9.23 -6.95
CA LYS A 118 -15.55 8.85 -6.51
C LYS A 118 -15.71 8.74 -4.99
N THR A 119 -14.63 8.89 -4.22
CA THR A 119 -14.66 8.75 -2.76
C THR A 119 -13.88 9.87 -2.07
N ASN A 120 -14.06 9.97 -0.75
CA ASN A 120 -13.20 10.77 0.12
C ASN A 120 -12.11 9.92 0.82
N ALA A 121 -11.76 8.77 0.24
CA ALA A 121 -10.68 7.94 0.75
C ALA A 121 -9.34 8.68 0.71
N HIS A 122 -8.53 8.46 1.73
CA HIS A 122 -7.15 8.92 1.76
C HIS A 122 -6.23 7.84 1.22
N ILE A 123 -5.24 8.22 0.43
CA ILE A 123 -4.28 7.30 -0.16
C ILE A 123 -2.89 7.64 0.35
N VAL A 124 -2.20 6.64 0.90
CA VAL A 124 -0.77 6.69 1.22
C VAL A 124 -0.05 5.78 0.25
N ALA A 125 0.76 6.37 -0.62
CA ALA A 125 1.56 5.67 -1.61
C ALA A 125 3.01 5.59 -1.12
N MET A 126 3.52 4.37 -0.95
CA MET A 126 4.88 4.12 -0.45
C MET A 126 5.67 3.39 -1.53
N THR A 127 6.89 3.84 -1.79
CA THR A 127 7.78 3.17 -2.74
C THR A 127 9.23 3.50 -2.46
N GLY A 128 10.09 2.52 -2.56
CA GLY A 128 11.54 2.72 -2.52
C GLY A 128 12.11 3.29 -3.82
N SER A 129 11.37 3.21 -4.93
CA SER A 129 11.74 3.78 -6.22
C SER A 129 10.52 4.30 -6.94
N TYR A 130 10.48 5.61 -7.16
CA TYR A 130 9.41 6.23 -7.94
C TYR A 130 9.58 6.02 -9.45
N PHE A 131 10.80 5.65 -9.86
CA PHE A 131 11.11 5.41 -11.27
C PHE A 131 10.87 3.94 -11.61
N ARG A 132 9.98 3.73 -12.55
CA ARG A 132 9.87 2.47 -13.27
C ARG A 132 10.95 2.47 -14.36
N GLY A 133 11.50 1.33 -14.66
CA GLY A 133 12.47 1.19 -15.76
C GLY A 133 11.88 1.43 -17.15
N ASP A 134 10.56 1.65 -17.24
CA ASP A 134 9.83 2.00 -18.45
C ASP A 134 9.52 3.51 -18.48
N SER A 135 9.18 4.03 -19.65
CA SER A 135 8.83 5.44 -19.86
C SER A 135 7.43 5.84 -19.40
N LEU A 136 6.70 4.91 -18.74
CA LEU A 136 5.33 5.16 -18.29
C LEU A 136 5.33 5.80 -16.91
N PRO A 137 4.61 6.91 -16.70
CA PRO A 137 4.48 7.51 -15.38
C PRO A 137 3.66 6.61 -14.45
N VAL A 138 4.00 6.59 -13.17
CA VAL A 138 3.24 5.87 -12.14
C VAL A 138 1.85 6.49 -11.98
N LEU A 139 1.78 7.81 -11.95
CA LEU A 139 0.54 8.59 -11.95
C LEU A 139 0.52 9.57 -13.11
N LEU A 140 -0.66 9.90 -13.58
CA LEU A 140 -0.81 11.02 -14.51
C LEU A 140 -0.48 12.34 -13.78
N PRO A 141 0.12 13.34 -14.45
CA PRO A 141 0.49 14.61 -13.82
C PRO A 141 -0.67 15.29 -13.07
N LYS A 142 -1.88 15.21 -13.62
CA LYS A 142 -3.10 15.77 -12.99
C LYS A 142 -3.47 15.10 -11.66
N ASP A 143 -3.06 13.85 -11.45
CA ASP A 143 -3.33 13.10 -10.23
C ASP A 143 -2.17 13.21 -9.27
N GLU A 144 -0.94 13.31 -9.77
CA GLU A 144 0.27 13.50 -8.98
C GLU A 144 0.25 14.79 -8.13
N ILE A 145 -0.34 15.86 -8.66
CA ILE A 145 -0.47 17.14 -7.94
C ILE A 145 -1.39 17.06 -6.71
N LYS A 146 -2.22 16.02 -6.60
CA LYS A 146 -3.09 15.79 -5.44
C LYS A 146 -2.33 15.19 -4.25
N PHE A 147 -1.13 14.70 -4.47
CA PHE A 147 -0.32 14.08 -3.43
C PHE A 147 0.67 15.07 -2.82
N THR A 148 0.76 15.08 -1.49
CA THR A 148 1.89 15.67 -0.79
C THR A 148 3.05 14.68 -0.82
N LYS A 149 4.17 15.07 -1.41
CA LYS A 149 5.35 14.22 -1.51
C LYS A 149 6.22 14.36 -0.27
N VAL A 150 6.59 13.24 0.32
CA VAL A 150 7.61 13.15 1.35
C VAL A 150 8.69 12.22 0.82
N THR A 151 9.91 12.74 0.70
CA THR A 151 11.05 11.97 0.20
C THR A 151 12.08 11.79 1.30
N TYR A 152 12.67 10.60 1.34
CA TYR A 152 13.82 10.28 2.18
C TYR A 152 14.86 9.64 1.28
N ASN A 153 15.84 10.44 0.87
CA ASN A 153 16.80 10.00 -0.12
C ASN A 153 17.95 9.20 0.50
N TYR A 154 18.73 8.57 -0.36
CA TYR A 154 19.83 7.70 0.05
C TYR A 154 20.89 8.42 0.88
N TYR A 155 21.18 9.69 0.61
CA TYR A 155 22.14 10.49 1.38
C TYR A 155 21.63 10.78 2.79
N GLU A 156 20.34 11.08 2.92
CA GLU A 156 19.68 11.26 4.22
C GLU A 156 19.71 9.95 5.00
N GLN A 157 19.46 8.82 4.32
CA GLN A 157 19.55 7.51 4.90
C GLN A 157 20.96 7.19 5.41
N LEU A 158 22.00 7.40 4.62
CA LEU A 158 23.38 7.17 5.03
C LEU A 158 23.80 8.01 6.22
N ASN A 159 23.36 9.26 6.28
CA ASN A 159 23.68 10.17 7.38
C ASN A 159 22.87 9.88 8.65
N GLY A 160 21.67 9.28 8.51
CA GLY A 160 20.78 8.98 9.63
C GLY A 160 20.99 7.60 10.27
N TYR A 161 21.66 6.67 9.59
CA TYR A 161 21.86 5.31 10.10
C TYR A 161 23.12 5.19 10.97
N THR A 162 22.90 5.15 12.27
CA THR A 162 23.97 4.88 13.25
C THR A 162 24.53 3.45 13.14
N PHE A 163 23.80 2.52 12.54
CA PHE A 163 24.13 1.09 12.50
C PHE A 163 24.60 0.58 11.14
N LEU A 164 24.57 1.41 10.09
CA LEU A 164 25.10 1.00 8.79
C LEU A 164 26.63 1.11 8.80
N LYS A 165 27.30 -0.05 8.81
CA LYS A 165 28.78 -0.10 8.92
C LYS A 165 29.49 0.16 7.60
N SER A 166 28.93 -0.31 6.49
CA SER A 166 29.49 -0.10 5.14
C SER A 166 28.44 -0.40 4.08
N LEU A 167 28.58 0.21 2.90
CA LEU A 167 27.82 -0.10 1.71
C LEU A 167 28.78 -0.31 0.56
N GLY A 168 28.63 -1.45 -0.14
CA GLY A 168 29.30 -1.73 -1.40
C GLY A 168 28.32 -1.65 -2.56
N ILE A 169 28.64 -0.87 -3.60
CA ILE A 169 27.86 -0.84 -4.84
C ILE A 169 28.66 -1.56 -5.90
N GLY A 170 28.15 -2.70 -6.39
CA GLY A 170 28.70 -3.44 -7.51
C GLY A 170 27.92 -3.17 -8.79
N TYR A 171 28.62 -2.87 -9.89
CA TYR A 171 28.02 -2.78 -11.22
C TYR A 171 28.39 -4.00 -12.02
N HIS A 172 27.39 -4.67 -12.59
CA HIS A 172 27.61 -5.77 -13.53
C HIS A 172 27.08 -5.34 -14.91
N PHE A 173 28.02 -5.19 -15.85
CA PHE A 173 27.65 -4.90 -17.23
C PHE A 173 27.45 -6.20 -17.99
N TYR A 174 26.24 -6.47 -18.42
CA TYR A 174 25.93 -7.61 -19.28
C TYR A 174 25.83 -7.15 -20.73
N GLN A 175 26.74 -7.66 -21.58
CA GLN A 175 26.64 -7.50 -23.02
C GLN A 175 25.97 -8.75 -23.60
N GLY A 176 24.65 -8.75 -23.68
CA GLY A 176 23.88 -9.77 -24.38
C GLY A 176 23.64 -9.37 -25.83
N ARG A 177 23.91 -10.27 -26.78
CA ARG A 177 23.36 -10.13 -28.12
C ARG A 177 21.93 -10.65 -28.10
N TYR A 178 20.98 -9.81 -28.56
CA TYR A 178 19.60 -10.20 -28.83
C TYR A 178 19.54 -10.85 -30.22
#